data_e5662ba2ddd502f317785e4a6cdfd4ef
#
_entry.id   e5662ba2ddd502f317785e4a6cdfd4ef
#
_cell.length_a   1.000
_cell.length_b   1.000
_cell.length_c   1.000
_cell.angle_alpha   90.00
_cell.angle_beta   90.00
_cell.angle_gamma   90.00
#
_symmetry.space_group_name_H-M   'P 1'
#
loop_
_entity.id
_entity.type
_entity.pdbx_description
1 polymer ?
#
loop_
_entity_poly.entity_id
_entity_poly.type
_entity_poly.pdbx_seq_one_letter_code
_entity_poly.pdbx_strand_id
1 'polypeptide(L)'
;MYKELIKPLLFLMDAEHAHDWAIWIASKTNHSEILQHIVRRLYGVADAKSSEQIWGLHFKNPLGLAAGFDKNGTTPRAMQALGFGFVEVGSITAHSSIGNPKPRAFRLPKDHSLINRMGLNNEGAARIIERLKKLQLDIPLGVNIAKTNDPTIEGGAAVEDYIESYLLAQQVADYITINISCPNTGEGKTFEDPGALSELLAGIKQKASQVDPPAKQQGISFSSTYAHVPTTVKFSVDTTHKDLVKLVSICEDYGIDGYVATNTSNSREGLLHSQQQLSAIGRGGLSGRAIAKRSLEMTRWLSEELAGGKPIISVGGIDSVHSALERLEAGAHLLQIYTGLIYEGPGLVSDIVKARNRN
;
A
#
# COMPACT_ATOMS: atom_id res chain seq x y z
N MET A 1 -7.81 -7.05 24.76
CA MET A 1 -6.37 -7.10 25.08
C MET A 1 -5.55 -6.02 24.34
N TYR A 2 -5.55 -5.94 22.98
CA TYR A 2 -4.80 -4.89 22.28
C TYR A 2 -5.25 -3.49 22.70
N LYS A 3 -6.55 -3.20 22.57
CA LYS A 3 -7.14 -1.87 22.84
C LYS A 3 -6.97 -1.40 24.29
N GLU A 4 -7.06 -2.33 25.25
CA GLU A 4 -7.05 -2.01 26.67
C GLU A 4 -5.63 -1.98 27.28
N LEU A 5 -4.71 -2.82 26.78
CA LEU A 5 -3.40 -2.99 27.38
C LEU A 5 -2.24 -2.49 26.51
N ILE A 6 -2.20 -2.92 25.22
CA ILE A 6 -1.04 -2.67 24.36
C ILE A 6 -1.12 -1.26 23.76
N LYS A 7 -2.27 -0.90 23.18
CA LYS A 7 -2.47 0.40 22.53
C LYS A 7 -2.19 1.59 23.46
N PRO A 8 -2.67 1.64 24.72
CA PRO A 8 -2.34 2.75 25.63
C PRO A 8 -0.84 2.93 25.83
N LEU A 9 -0.09 1.83 26.00
CA LEU A 9 1.37 1.89 26.15
C LEU A 9 2.07 2.39 24.87
N LEU A 10 1.67 1.88 23.70
CA LEU A 10 2.21 2.34 22.42
C LEU A 10 1.89 3.81 22.14
N PHE A 11 0.76 4.29 22.65
CA PHE A 11 0.33 5.68 22.43
C PHE A 11 1.04 6.67 23.37
N LEU A 12 1.73 6.22 24.41
CA LEU A 12 2.65 7.04 25.19
C LEU A 12 3.98 7.28 24.44
N MET A 13 4.33 6.40 23.50
CA MET A 13 5.55 6.55 22.71
C MET A 13 5.31 7.51 21.53
N ASP A 14 6.38 8.09 20.98
CA ASP A 14 6.35 8.73 19.66
C ASP A 14 5.79 7.77 18.60
N ALA A 15 5.07 8.33 17.62
CA ALA A 15 4.37 7.51 16.63
C ALA A 15 5.32 6.68 15.78
N GLU A 16 6.47 7.24 15.38
CA GLU A 16 7.46 6.55 14.57
C GLU A 16 8.23 5.51 15.41
N HIS A 17 8.60 5.83 16.64
CA HIS A 17 9.24 4.86 17.54
C HIS A 17 8.34 3.65 17.82
N ALA A 18 7.04 3.86 18.02
CA ALA A 18 6.10 2.76 18.20
C ALA A 18 5.98 1.89 16.94
N HIS A 19 6.01 2.52 15.76
CA HIS A 19 6.03 1.82 14.47
C HIS A 19 7.32 0.99 14.30
N ASP A 20 8.49 1.60 14.54
CA ASP A 20 9.79 0.93 14.45
C ASP A 20 9.86 -0.29 15.37
N TRP A 21 9.31 -0.16 16.61
CA TRP A 21 9.21 -1.27 17.55
C TRP A 21 8.29 -2.39 17.04
N ALA A 22 7.13 -2.04 16.46
CA ALA A 22 6.22 -3.01 15.88
C ALA A 22 6.87 -3.76 14.70
N ILE A 23 7.56 -3.04 13.82
CA ILE A 23 8.33 -3.63 12.71
C ILE A 23 9.44 -4.54 13.23
N TRP A 24 10.15 -4.14 14.28
CA TRP A 24 11.20 -4.96 14.89
C TRP A 24 10.64 -6.28 15.43
N ILE A 25 9.53 -6.27 16.16
CA ILE A 25 8.86 -7.50 16.64
C ILE A 25 8.41 -8.36 15.46
N ALA A 26 7.74 -7.76 14.48
CA ALA A 26 7.27 -8.46 13.31
C ALA A 26 8.43 -9.06 12.50
N SER A 27 9.59 -8.38 12.42
CA SER A 27 10.78 -8.92 11.77
C SER A 27 11.32 -10.18 12.47
N LYS A 28 11.26 -10.25 13.80
CA LYS A 28 11.61 -11.47 14.54
C LYS A 28 10.64 -12.62 14.22
N THR A 29 9.36 -12.30 14.14
CA THR A 29 8.32 -13.26 13.71
C THR A 29 8.59 -13.73 12.28
N ASN A 30 9.02 -12.86 11.38
CA ASN A 30 9.33 -13.18 9.98
C ASN A 30 10.40 -14.27 9.83
N HIS A 31 11.32 -14.38 10.80
CA HIS A 31 12.43 -15.34 10.81
C HIS A 31 12.22 -16.55 11.74
N SER A 32 11.07 -16.69 12.40
CA SER A 32 10.81 -17.76 13.37
C SER A 32 9.49 -18.47 13.07
N GLU A 33 9.55 -19.72 12.66
CA GLU A 33 8.36 -20.55 12.43
C GLU A 33 7.52 -20.73 13.69
N ILE A 34 8.15 -20.83 14.86
CA ILE A 34 7.46 -20.94 16.16
C ILE A 34 6.62 -19.68 16.41
N LEU A 35 7.21 -18.50 16.23
CA LEU A 35 6.47 -17.24 16.41
C LEU A 35 5.36 -17.10 15.37
N GLN A 36 5.59 -17.46 14.10
CA GLN A 36 4.56 -17.49 13.08
C GLN A 36 3.41 -18.42 13.45
N HIS A 37 3.72 -19.62 13.99
CA HIS A 37 2.70 -20.55 14.45
C HIS A 37 1.85 -19.96 15.59
N ILE A 38 2.50 -19.32 16.57
CA ILE A 38 1.80 -18.65 17.69
C ILE A 38 0.89 -17.54 17.16
N VAL A 39 1.41 -16.65 16.29
CA VAL A 39 0.63 -15.56 15.70
C VAL A 39 -0.55 -16.11 14.90
N ARG A 40 -0.32 -17.14 14.09
CA ARG A 40 -1.36 -17.80 13.30
C ARG A 40 -2.46 -18.42 14.16
N ARG A 41 -2.08 -18.99 15.32
CA ARG A 41 -3.05 -19.55 16.28
C ARG A 41 -3.89 -18.47 16.97
N LEU A 42 -3.32 -17.29 17.22
CA LEU A 42 -4.00 -16.19 17.92
C LEU A 42 -4.89 -15.36 16.98
N TYR A 43 -4.44 -15.11 15.77
CA TYR A 43 -5.05 -14.15 14.83
C TYR A 43 -5.40 -14.76 13.46
N GLY A 44 -4.79 -15.87 13.09
CA GLY A 44 -5.02 -16.49 11.79
C GLY A 44 -6.49 -16.87 11.60
N VAL A 45 -6.93 -16.81 10.36
CA VAL A 45 -8.26 -17.26 9.95
C VAL A 45 -8.08 -18.58 9.22
N ALA A 46 -8.89 -19.58 9.57
CA ALA A 46 -8.96 -20.84 8.80
C ALA A 46 -9.44 -20.54 7.37
N ASP A 47 -9.06 -21.40 6.42
CA ASP A 47 -9.25 -21.20 4.98
C ASP A 47 -10.55 -20.49 4.63
N ALA A 48 -10.36 -19.33 4.00
CA ALA A 48 -11.44 -18.43 3.72
C ALA A 48 -12.25 -18.94 2.53
N LYS A 49 -13.56 -19.03 2.67
CA LYS A 49 -14.51 -19.17 1.55
C LYS A 49 -14.44 -17.97 0.59
N SER A 50 -13.73 -16.92 0.99
CA SER A 50 -13.59 -15.64 0.30
C SER A 50 -12.28 -15.50 -0.48
N SER A 51 -11.70 -16.59 -0.97
CA SER A 51 -10.55 -16.54 -1.87
C SER A 51 -10.93 -15.93 -3.20
N GLU A 52 -10.02 -15.10 -3.79
CA GLU A 52 -10.22 -14.42 -5.05
C GLU A 52 -9.12 -14.80 -6.04
N GLN A 53 -9.49 -14.89 -7.32
CA GLN A 53 -8.55 -15.07 -8.42
C GLN A 53 -8.48 -13.78 -9.23
N ILE A 54 -7.37 -13.06 -9.09
CA ILE A 54 -7.16 -11.77 -9.75
C ILE A 54 -5.78 -11.80 -10.41
N TRP A 55 -5.66 -11.40 -11.68
CA TRP A 55 -4.43 -11.46 -12.47
C TRP A 55 -3.77 -12.85 -12.54
N GLY A 56 -4.55 -13.90 -12.40
CA GLY A 56 -4.03 -15.26 -12.27
C GLY A 56 -3.36 -15.56 -10.92
N LEU A 57 -3.42 -14.64 -9.97
CA LEU A 57 -2.91 -14.79 -8.60
C LEU A 57 -4.04 -15.26 -7.67
N HIS A 58 -3.69 -16.14 -6.76
CA HIS A 58 -4.62 -16.63 -5.73
C HIS A 58 -4.48 -15.81 -4.43
N PHE A 59 -5.49 -14.99 -4.13
CA PHE A 59 -5.61 -14.25 -2.88
C PHE A 59 -6.42 -15.09 -1.89
N LYS A 60 -5.82 -15.53 -0.79
CA LYS A 60 -6.52 -16.35 0.24
C LYS A 60 -7.75 -15.65 0.82
N ASN A 61 -7.74 -14.33 0.87
CA ASN A 61 -8.86 -13.46 1.20
C ASN A 61 -8.58 -12.06 0.62
N PRO A 62 -9.59 -11.19 0.50
CA PRO A 62 -9.43 -9.90 -0.15
C PRO A 62 -8.71 -8.83 0.69
N LEU A 63 -8.27 -9.12 1.93
CA LEU A 63 -7.67 -8.13 2.83
C LEU A 63 -6.15 -8.20 2.82
N GLY A 64 -5.48 -7.10 2.47
CA GLY A 64 -4.04 -6.96 2.43
C GLY A 64 -3.48 -5.89 3.36
N LEU A 65 -2.16 -5.97 3.58
CA LEU A 65 -1.40 -4.90 4.22
C LEU A 65 -1.08 -3.82 3.19
N ALA A 66 -1.36 -2.54 3.52
CA ALA A 66 -1.05 -1.42 2.65
C ALA A 66 0.44 -1.07 2.64
N ALA A 67 0.94 -0.60 1.49
CA ALA A 67 2.24 0.03 1.37
C ALA A 67 2.42 1.17 2.39
N GLY A 68 3.67 1.41 2.78
CA GLY A 68 4.06 2.38 3.80
C GLY A 68 4.23 1.77 5.19
N PHE A 69 3.61 0.64 5.49
CA PHE A 69 3.79 -0.07 6.76
C PHE A 69 5.16 -0.76 6.80
N ASP A 70 5.45 -1.62 5.85
CA ASP A 70 6.74 -2.31 5.71
C ASP A 70 7.49 -1.80 4.47
N LYS A 71 8.24 -0.71 4.64
CA LYS A 71 8.94 -0.06 3.53
C LYS A 71 10.12 -0.88 2.99
N ASN A 72 10.67 -1.75 3.82
CA ASN A 72 11.90 -2.49 3.51
C ASN A 72 11.69 -4.01 3.30
N GLY A 73 10.45 -4.49 3.32
CA GLY A 73 10.15 -5.90 3.12
C GLY A 73 10.71 -6.81 4.22
N THR A 74 10.61 -6.37 5.47
CA THR A 74 11.17 -7.09 6.64
C THR A 74 10.15 -7.95 7.37
N THR A 75 8.85 -7.82 7.04
CA THR A 75 7.77 -8.43 7.83
C THR A 75 6.74 -9.28 7.05
N PRO A 76 6.92 -9.63 5.75
CA PRO A 76 5.84 -10.24 4.99
C PRO A 76 5.31 -11.55 5.57
N ARG A 77 6.19 -12.46 6.07
CA ARG A 77 5.74 -13.73 6.70
C ARG A 77 4.97 -13.50 7.99
N ALA A 78 5.34 -12.46 8.75
CA ALA A 78 4.62 -12.09 9.97
C ALA A 78 3.20 -11.60 9.63
N MET A 79 3.05 -10.84 8.56
CA MET A 79 1.75 -10.37 8.08
C MET A 79 0.91 -11.52 7.52
N GLN A 80 1.51 -12.43 6.76
CA GLN A 80 0.85 -13.68 6.38
C GLN A 80 0.35 -14.47 7.60
N ALA A 81 1.17 -14.57 8.65
CA ALA A 81 0.78 -15.25 9.89
C ALA A 81 -0.36 -14.56 10.64
N LEU A 82 -0.50 -13.23 10.52
CA LEU A 82 -1.63 -12.46 11.04
C LEU A 82 -2.94 -12.70 10.28
N GLY A 83 -2.89 -13.34 9.11
CA GLY A 83 -4.07 -13.66 8.32
C GLY A 83 -4.35 -12.75 7.14
N PHE A 84 -3.42 -11.86 6.77
CA PHE A 84 -3.54 -11.10 5.53
C PHE A 84 -3.53 -12.02 4.32
N GLY A 85 -4.41 -11.76 3.35
CA GLY A 85 -4.51 -12.48 2.09
C GLY A 85 -3.44 -12.08 1.06
N PHE A 86 -2.80 -10.92 1.25
CA PHE A 86 -1.67 -10.43 0.48
C PHE A 86 -0.94 -9.31 1.25
N VAL A 87 0.26 -8.97 0.83
CA VAL A 87 1.04 -7.88 1.42
C VAL A 87 1.61 -6.99 0.33
N GLU A 88 1.59 -5.67 0.55
CA GLU A 88 2.26 -4.71 -0.31
C GLU A 88 3.37 -4.02 0.46
N VAL A 89 4.62 -4.24 0.03
CA VAL A 89 5.82 -3.62 0.62
C VAL A 89 6.17 -2.32 -0.12
N GLY A 90 6.88 -1.45 0.52
CA GLY A 90 7.31 -0.15 -0.06
C GLY A 90 6.55 1.04 0.56
N SER A 91 6.52 2.22 -0.09
CA SER A 91 7.14 2.43 -1.42
C SER A 91 8.65 2.30 -1.33
N ILE A 92 9.21 1.53 -2.27
CA ILE A 92 10.63 1.49 -2.50
C ILE A 92 11.01 2.52 -3.57
N THR A 93 12.24 2.98 -3.58
CA THR A 93 12.79 3.93 -4.55
C THR A 93 14.09 3.38 -5.14
N ALA A 94 14.50 3.82 -6.32
CA ALA A 94 15.73 3.34 -6.96
C ALA A 94 16.93 3.45 -6.00
N HIS A 95 17.07 4.62 -5.40
CA HIS A 95 18.12 4.89 -4.43
C HIS A 95 17.56 4.89 -2.99
N SER A 96 18.42 4.62 -2.01
CA SER A 96 18.06 4.71 -0.60
C SER A 96 17.75 6.15 -0.19
N SER A 97 16.79 6.30 0.71
CA SER A 97 16.44 7.60 1.29
C SER A 97 16.30 7.48 2.81
N ILE A 98 16.90 8.42 3.54
CA ILE A 98 16.70 8.56 4.99
C ILE A 98 15.34 9.17 5.33
N GLY A 99 14.69 9.77 4.33
CA GLY A 99 13.43 10.49 4.46
C GLY A 99 13.57 11.89 5.06
N ASN A 100 12.44 12.48 5.40
CA ASN A 100 12.39 13.84 5.96
C ASN A 100 12.88 13.87 7.41
N PRO A 101 13.28 15.06 7.92
CA PRO A 101 13.64 15.24 9.33
C PRO A 101 12.51 14.83 10.31
N LYS A 102 12.91 14.26 11.44
CA LYS A 102 11.98 13.91 12.54
C LYS A 102 11.64 15.16 13.39
N PRO A 103 10.42 15.21 14.01
CA PRO A 103 9.34 14.22 13.97
C PRO A 103 8.56 14.29 12.64
N ARG A 104 8.14 13.12 12.14
CA ARG A 104 7.51 12.99 10.82
C ARG A 104 6.27 12.07 10.78
N ALA A 105 5.83 11.61 11.95
CA ALA A 105 4.59 10.86 12.12
C ALA A 105 3.83 11.33 13.36
N PHE A 106 2.54 11.66 13.21
CA PHE A 106 1.72 12.26 14.26
C PHE A 106 0.37 11.58 14.31
N ARG A 107 0.01 11.02 15.48
CA ARG A 107 -1.32 10.46 15.70
C ARG A 107 -2.33 11.56 15.96
N LEU A 108 -3.54 11.38 15.45
CA LEU A 108 -4.71 12.19 15.72
C LEU A 108 -5.77 11.31 16.42
N PRO A 109 -5.65 11.08 17.75
CA PRO A 109 -6.49 10.10 18.44
C PRO A 109 -7.99 10.40 18.35
N LYS A 110 -8.40 11.66 18.42
CA LYS A 110 -9.82 12.07 18.32
C LYS A 110 -10.41 11.73 16.95
N ASP A 111 -9.61 11.75 15.91
CA ASP A 111 -10.00 11.50 14.53
C ASP A 111 -9.72 10.05 14.08
N HIS A 112 -9.18 9.19 14.94
CA HIS A 112 -8.68 7.87 14.57
C HIS A 112 -7.81 7.92 13.30
N SER A 113 -6.93 8.91 13.24
CA SER A 113 -6.19 9.28 12.03
C SER A 113 -4.72 9.53 12.34
N LEU A 114 -3.92 9.71 11.30
CA LEU A 114 -2.49 9.93 11.38
C LEU A 114 -2.06 10.91 10.29
N ILE A 115 -1.20 11.86 10.63
CA ILE A 115 -0.48 12.69 9.66
C ILE A 115 0.96 12.18 9.59
N ASN A 116 1.47 11.95 8.37
CA ASN A 116 2.85 11.58 8.17
C ASN A 116 3.50 12.39 7.04
N ARG A 117 4.81 12.62 7.19
CA ARG A 117 5.71 13.17 6.19
C ARG A 117 7.01 12.39 6.15
N MET A 118 6.90 11.07 6.05
CA MET A 118 8.05 10.16 6.16
C MET A 118 9.14 10.43 5.13
N GLY A 119 8.78 10.91 3.92
CA GLY A 119 9.73 11.24 2.87
C GLY A 119 10.35 10.00 2.23
N LEU A 120 9.53 8.94 2.03
CA LEU A 120 9.93 7.72 1.33
C LEU A 120 11.21 7.06 1.88
N ASN A 121 11.40 7.11 3.21
CA ASN A 121 12.56 6.48 3.84
C ASN A 121 12.57 4.96 3.58
N ASN A 122 13.62 4.50 2.90
CA ASN A 122 13.82 3.09 2.56
C ASN A 122 15.30 2.81 2.22
N GLU A 123 15.67 1.52 2.15
CA GLU A 123 17.05 1.08 1.92
C GLU A 123 17.47 1.05 0.43
N GLY A 124 16.60 1.47 -0.49
CA GLY A 124 16.78 1.39 -1.94
C GLY A 124 16.36 0.05 -2.53
N ALA A 125 15.88 0.09 -3.77
CA ALA A 125 15.27 -1.06 -4.44
C ALA A 125 16.21 -2.27 -4.48
N ALA A 126 17.46 -2.09 -4.89
CA ALA A 126 18.42 -3.20 -5.04
C ALA A 126 18.56 -4.04 -3.75
N ARG A 127 18.72 -3.37 -2.59
CA ARG A 127 18.88 -4.07 -1.29
C ARG A 127 17.61 -4.75 -0.84
N ILE A 128 16.47 -4.09 -1.05
CA ILE A 128 15.17 -4.62 -0.66
C ILE A 128 14.81 -5.83 -1.51
N ILE A 129 15.01 -5.78 -2.82
CA ILE A 129 14.73 -6.88 -3.75
C ILE A 129 15.60 -8.11 -3.42
N GLU A 130 16.89 -7.94 -3.13
CA GLU A 130 17.75 -9.04 -2.69
C GLU A 130 17.29 -9.69 -1.36
N ARG A 131 16.62 -8.93 -0.48
CA ARG A 131 15.97 -9.48 0.72
C ARG A 131 14.72 -10.27 0.35
N LEU A 132 13.87 -9.72 -0.52
CA LEU A 132 12.61 -10.32 -0.93
C LEU A 132 12.80 -11.62 -1.72
N LYS A 133 13.86 -11.74 -2.52
CA LYS A 133 14.23 -12.99 -3.22
C LYS A 133 14.38 -14.21 -2.29
N LYS A 134 14.71 -13.98 -1.03
CA LYS A 134 14.92 -15.03 -0.02
C LYS A 134 13.63 -15.43 0.70
N LEU A 135 12.53 -14.74 0.42
CA LEU A 135 11.24 -15.03 1.05
C LEU A 135 10.46 -16.09 0.26
N GLN A 136 9.79 -16.94 1.01
CA GLN A 136 8.75 -17.82 0.48
C GLN A 136 7.44 -17.44 1.16
N LEU A 137 6.44 -17.08 0.38
CA LEU A 137 5.12 -16.67 0.84
C LEU A 137 4.05 -17.54 0.15
N ASP A 138 2.97 -17.83 0.86
CA ASP A 138 1.79 -18.52 0.31
C ASP A 138 0.68 -17.52 -0.08
N ILE A 139 1.00 -16.24 -0.11
CA ILE A 139 0.11 -15.13 -0.46
C ILE A 139 0.83 -14.17 -1.41
N PRO A 140 0.11 -13.46 -2.28
CA PRO A 140 0.72 -12.52 -3.20
C PRO A 140 1.53 -11.41 -2.52
N LEU A 141 2.67 -11.09 -3.10
CA LEU A 141 3.57 -10.02 -2.72
C LEU A 141 3.46 -8.86 -3.72
N GLY A 142 2.86 -7.76 -3.33
CA GLY A 142 2.91 -6.51 -4.05
C GLY A 142 4.18 -5.72 -3.72
N VAL A 143 4.74 -5.05 -4.72
CA VAL A 143 5.82 -4.08 -4.52
C VAL A 143 5.35 -2.72 -4.99
N ASN A 144 5.30 -1.77 -4.06
CA ASN A 144 4.96 -0.38 -4.34
C ASN A 144 6.24 0.40 -4.65
N ILE A 145 6.27 1.11 -5.76
CA ILE A 145 7.41 1.93 -6.19
C ILE A 145 7.04 3.41 -6.24
N ALA A 146 8.02 4.27 -5.95
CA ALA A 146 7.87 5.72 -6.04
C ALA A 146 9.21 6.34 -6.45
N LYS A 147 9.18 7.63 -6.87
CA LYS A 147 10.38 8.42 -7.15
C LYS A 147 11.23 8.55 -5.87
N THR A 148 12.54 8.42 -6.00
CA THR A 148 13.48 8.70 -4.92
C THR A 148 13.24 10.12 -4.36
N ASN A 149 13.25 10.27 -3.02
CA ASN A 149 13.07 11.58 -2.37
C ASN A 149 14.36 12.38 -2.43
N ASP A 150 14.70 12.78 -3.63
CA ASP A 150 15.82 13.67 -3.94
C ASP A 150 15.30 14.79 -4.85
N PRO A 151 15.43 16.07 -4.46
CA PRO A 151 14.96 17.20 -5.27
C PRO A 151 15.77 17.41 -6.55
N THR A 152 16.94 16.79 -6.67
CA THR A 152 17.76 16.89 -7.91
C THR A 152 17.32 15.91 -9.00
N ILE A 153 16.47 14.94 -8.68
CA ILE A 153 15.92 13.95 -9.62
C ILE A 153 14.61 14.51 -10.19
N GLU A 154 14.69 15.17 -11.35
CA GLU A 154 13.57 15.85 -12.02
C GLU A 154 13.42 15.43 -13.49
N GLY A 155 12.25 15.69 -14.09
CA GLY A 155 11.98 15.45 -15.51
C GLY A 155 12.29 14.02 -15.93
N GLY A 156 13.04 13.83 -17.02
CA GLY A 156 13.42 12.52 -17.54
C GLY A 156 14.19 11.66 -16.52
N ALA A 157 15.01 12.26 -15.64
CA ALA A 157 15.69 11.53 -14.58
C ALA A 157 14.72 10.93 -13.55
N ALA A 158 13.58 11.59 -13.31
CA ALA A 158 12.53 11.05 -12.45
C ALA A 158 11.82 9.83 -13.08
N VAL A 159 11.67 9.84 -14.40
CA VAL A 159 11.13 8.69 -15.15
C VAL A 159 12.10 7.51 -15.10
N GLU A 160 13.39 7.75 -15.32
CA GLU A 160 14.43 6.68 -15.23
C GLU A 160 14.53 6.10 -13.81
N ASP A 161 14.38 6.91 -12.76
CA ASP A 161 14.36 6.45 -11.36
C ASP A 161 13.18 5.47 -11.09
N TYR A 162 11.99 5.77 -11.61
CA TYR A 162 10.87 4.83 -11.55
C TYR A 162 11.13 3.55 -12.35
N ILE A 163 11.70 3.67 -13.56
CA ILE A 163 12.02 2.53 -14.41
C ILE A 163 13.01 1.59 -13.73
N GLU A 164 14.06 2.11 -13.10
CA GLU A 164 15.03 1.30 -12.34
C GLU A 164 14.33 0.53 -11.21
N SER A 165 13.50 1.21 -10.41
CA SER A 165 12.73 0.56 -9.35
C SER A 165 11.77 -0.50 -9.90
N TYR A 166 11.12 -0.23 -11.03
CA TYR A 166 10.17 -1.12 -11.68
C TYR A 166 10.86 -2.42 -12.16
N LEU A 167 11.97 -2.30 -12.87
CA LEU A 167 12.73 -3.45 -13.40
C LEU A 167 13.30 -4.34 -12.27
N LEU A 168 13.73 -3.73 -11.17
CA LEU A 168 14.13 -4.47 -9.98
C LEU A 168 12.94 -5.17 -9.31
N ALA A 169 11.81 -4.48 -9.16
CA ALA A 169 10.60 -5.04 -8.54
C ALA A 169 10.05 -6.25 -9.30
N GLN A 170 10.12 -6.23 -10.64
CA GLN A 170 9.68 -7.36 -11.49
C GLN A 170 10.34 -8.69 -11.12
N GLN A 171 11.54 -8.67 -10.51
CA GLN A 171 12.27 -9.89 -10.16
C GLN A 171 11.62 -10.69 -9.02
N VAL A 172 10.75 -10.07 -8.21
CA VAL A 172 10.18 -10.69 -7.01
C VAL A 172 8.68 -10.45 -6.84
N ALA A 173 8.16 -9.36 -7.42
CA ALA A 173 6.77 -8.95 -7.22
C ALA A 173 5.81 -9.89 -7.96
N ASP A 174 4.68 -10.17 -7.31
CA ASP A 174 3.54 -10.80 -7.96
C ASP A 174 2.67 -9.76 -8.67
N TYR A 175 2.65 -8.53 -8.15
CA TYR A 175 2.15 -7.36 -8.84
C TYR A 175 2.94 -6.11 -8.39
N ILE A 176 2.95 -5.07 -9.20
CA ILE A 176 3.65 -3.81 -8.92
C ILE A 176 2.63 -2.69 -8.83
N THR A 177 2.77 -1.82 -7.82
CA THR A 177 1.98 -0.58 -7.70
C THR A 177 2.87 0.63 -7.98
N ILE A 178 2.54 1.40 -9.02
CA ILE A 178 3.17 2.69 -9.32
C ILE A 178 2.47 3.75 -8.48
N ASN A 179 3.18 4.31 -7.50
CA ASN A 179 2.67 5.36 -6.63
C ASN A 179 2.95 6.73 -7.25
N ILE A 180 2.00 7.25 -8.02
CA ILE A 180 2.14 8.54 -8.73
C ILE A 180 1.80 9.76 -7.87
N SER A 181 1.26 9.56 -6.66
CA SER A 181 0.62 10.58 -5.83
C SER A 181 1.39 10.91 -4.55
N CYS A 182 2.74 10.75 -4.51
CA CYS A 182 3.47 11.00 -3.28
C CYS A 182 3.62 12.52 -3.01
N PRO A 183 2.87 13.09 -2.03
CA PRO A 183 2.88 14.53 -1.77
C PRO A 183 4.12 14.99 -1.00
N ASN A 184 4.96 14.07 -0.56
CA ASN A 184 6.08 14.31 0.35
C ASN A 184 7.43 14.44 -0.38
N THR A 185 7.42 14.62 -1.70
CA THR A 185 8.57 14.98 -2.50
C THR A 185 8.67 16.51 -2.60
N GLY A 186 9.87 17.06 -2.47
CA GLY A 186 10.09 18.50 -2.28
C GLY A 186 9.58 19.46 -3.38
N GLU A 187 9.17 18.93 -4.53
CA GLU A 187 8.87 19.70 -5.74
C GLU A 187 7.39 20.06 -5.92
N GLY A 188 6.47 19.45 -5.17
CA GLY A 188 5.02 19.71 -5.33
C GLY A 188 4.42 19.24 -6.66
N LYS A 189 5.24 18.76 -7.61
CA LYS A 189 4.78 18.11 -8.84
C LYS A 189 4.65 16.62 -8.62
N THR A 190 3.49 16.08 -8.93
CA THR A 190 3.22 14.64 -8.89
C THR A 190 3.07 14.12 -10.32
N PHE A 191 3.25 12.83 -10.51
CA PHE A 191 2.90 12.16 -11.78
C PHE A 191 1.36 12.02 -11.95
N GLU A 192 0.57 12.78 -11.22
CA GLU A 192 -0.86 13.00 -11.49
C GLU A 192 -1.12 14.11 -12.52
N ASP A 193 -0.06 14.73 -13.06
CA ASP A 193 -0.16 15.50 -14.31
C ASP A 193 -0.29 14.54 -15.49
N PRO A 194 -1.27 14.74 -16.39
CA PRO A 194 -1.51 13.85 -17.53
C PRO A 194 -0.30 13.62 -18.45
N GLY A 195 0.48 14.69 -18.71
CA GLY A 195 1.68 14.60 -19.54
C GLY A 195 2.80 13.80 -18.87
N ALA A 196 3.05 14.07 -17.60
CA ALA A 196 4.06 13.37 -16.81
C ALA A 196 3.69 11.89 -16.63
N LEU A 197 2.41 11.58 -16.41
CA LEU A 197 1.94 10.19 -16.32
C LEU A 197 2.14 9.44 -17.64
N SER A 198 1.78 10.05 -18.76
CA SER A 198 1.97 9.45 -20.08
C SER A 198 3.45 9.15 -20.37
N GLU A 199 4.35 10.10 -20.06
CA GLU A 199 5.80 9.92 -20.22
C GLU A 199 6.32 8.77 -19.35
N LEU A 200 5.92 8.70 -18.08
CA LEU A 200 6.29 7.65 -17.15
C LEU A 200 5.84 6.26 -17.65
N LEU A 201 4.57 6.12 -18.01
CA LEU A 201 4.01 4.84 -18.45
C LEU A 201 4.59 4.39 -19.79
N ALA A 202 4.85 5.33 -20.71
CA ALA A 202 5.54 5.04 -21.97
C ALA A 202 6.96 4.49 -21.73
N GLY A 203 7.73 5.15 -20.85
CA GLY A 203 9.08 4.74 -20.47
C GLY A 203 9.10 3.35 -19.84
N ILE A 204 8.22 3.09 -18.86
CA ILE A 204 8.09 1.77 -18.22
C ILE A 204 7.73 0.70 -19.26
N LYS A 205 6.73 0.93 -20.10
CA LYS A 205 6.28 -0.03 -21.14
C LYS A 205 7.41 -0.36 -22.11
N GLN A 206 8.14 0.65 -22.57
CA GLN A 206 9.26 0.48 -23.49
C GLN A 206 10.39 -0.36 -22.86
N LYS A 207 10.78 -0.06 -21.65
CA LYS A 207 11.89 -0.77 -20.99
C LYS A 207 11.49 -2.17 -20.52
N ALA A 208 10.29 -2.35 -19.98
CA ALA A 208 9.77 -3.65 -19.57
C ALA A 208 9.70 -4.64 -20.72
N SER A 209 9.38 -4.17 -21.95
CA SER A 209 9.32 -5.02 -23.15
C SER A 209 10.71 -5.48 -23.66
N GLN A 210 11.79 -4.87 -23.18
CA GLN A 210 13.19 -5.19 -23.55
C GLN A 210 13.84 -6.20 -22.61
N VAL A 211 13.19 -6.54 -21.51
CA VAL A 211 13.69 -7.46 -20.50
C VAL A 211 12.82 -8.71 -20.51
N ASP A 212 13.45 -9.87 -20.69
CA ASP A 212 12.72 -11.14 -20.51
C ASP A 212 12.12 -11.19 -19.12
N PRO A 213 10.82 -11.59 -18.99
CA PRO A 213 10.23 -11.75 -17.67
C PRO A 213 11.10 -12.74 -16.88
N PRO A 214 11.46 -12.38 -15.63
CA PRO A 214 12.34 -13.22 -14.84
C PRO A 214 11.75 -14.63 -14.72
N ALA A 215 12.58 -15.65 -14.95
CA ALA A 215 12.18 -17.04 -14.71
C ALA A 215 11.77 -17.14 -13.23
N LYS A 216 10.47 -17.28 -12.97
CA LYS A 216 9.91 -17.29 -11.63
C LYS A 216 10.55 -18.43 -10.85
N GLN A 217 11.15 -18.11 -9.70
CA GLN A 217 11.73 -19.12 -8.81
C GLN A 217 10.64 -20.11 -8.40
N GLN A 218 10.98 -21.40 -8.47
CA GLN A 218 10.11 -22.51 -8.09
C GLN A 218 9.63 -22.35 -6.65
N GLY A 219 8.31 -22.28 -6.45
CA GLY A 219 7.71 -22.29 -5.11
C GLY A 219 6.34 -21.63 -5.02
N ILE A 220 5.99 -20.74 -5.93
CA ILE A 220 4.66 -20.15 -5.99
C ILE A 220 3.96 -20.74 -7.22
N SER A 221 2.87 -21.47 -6.99
CA SER A 221 2.05 -22.07 -8.05
C SER A 221 1.32 -20.96 -8.80
N PHE A 222 1.99 -20.36 -9.79
CA PHE A 222 1.34 -19.48 -10.74
C PHE A 222 0.94 -20.26 -11.99
N SER A 223 -0.35 -20.44 -12.16
CA SER A 223 -0.94 -20.51 -13.49
C SER A 223 -1.12 -19.08 -13.99
N SER A 224 -0.02 -18.34 -14.28
CA SER A 224 -0.18 -17.00 -14.81
C SER A 224 -0.55 -17.08 -16.28
N THR A 225 -1.77 -16.74 -16.60
CA THR A 225 -2.23 -16.38 -17.96
C THR A 225 -1.64 -15.04 -18.43
N TYR A 226 -0.94 -14.33 -17.55
CA TYR A 226 -0.32 -13.03 -17.84
C TYR A 226 1.13 -13.21 -18.32
N ALA A 227 1.43 -12.60 -19.46
CA ALA A 227 2.77 -12.57 -20.04
C ALA A 227 3.72 -11.58 -19.31
N HIS A 228 3.20 -10.77 -18.37
CA HIS A 228 3.94 -9.75 -17.62
C HIS A 228 3.52 -9.73 -16.14
N VAL A 229 4.27 -9.02 -15.30
CA VAL A 229 3.90 -8.76 -13.90
C VAL A 229 2.77 -7.72 -13.88
N PRO A 230 1.58 -8.04 -13.35
CA PRO A 230 0.47 -7.10 -13.28
C PRO A 230 0.87 -5.78 -12.63
N THR A 231 0.48 -4.67 -13.25
CA THR A 231 0.86 -3.33 -12.82
C THR A 231 -0.36 -2.51 -12.50
N THR A 232 -0.37 -1.90 -11.29
CA THR A 232 -1.44 -1.02 -10.82
C THR A 232 -0.92 0.40 -10.65
N VAL A 233 -1.83 1.39 -10.72
CA VAL A 233 -1.55 2.80 -10.44
C VAL A 233 -2.31 3.24 -9.20
N LYS A 234 -1.62 3.92 -8.26
CA LYS A 234 -2.18 4.42 -7.00
C LYS A 234 -2.36 5.93 -7.03
N PHE A 235 -3.62 6.36 -6.94
CA PHE A 235 -4.03 7.77 -6.98
C PHE A 235 -4.08 8.41 -5.59
N SER A 236 -3.96 9.75 -5.56
CA SER A 236 -4.24 10.57 -4.38
C SER A 236 -5.74 10.53 -4.05
N VAL A 237 -6.08 10.57 -2.76
CA VAL A 237 -7.46 10.80 -2.35
C VAL A 237 -7.98 12.20 -2.69
N ASP A 238 -7.08 13.12 -2.96
CA ASP A 238 -7.40 14.52 -3.28
C ASP A 238 -7.67 14.73 -4.78
N THR A 239 -7.42 13.73 -5.64
CA THR A 239 -7.71 13.79 -7.08
C THR A 239 -9.21 14.01 -7.31
N THR A 240 -9.55 14.98 -8.15
CA THR A 240 -10.96 15.25 -8.50
C THR A 240 -11.51 14.15 -9.43
N HIS A 241 -12.84 13.96 -9.45
CA HIS A 241 -13.46 12.99 -10.38
C HIS A 241 -13.06 13.26 -11.83
N LYS A 242 -13.11 14.54 -12.25
CA LYS A 242 -12.73 14.96 -13.60
C LYS A 242 -11.29 14.59 -13.97
N ASP A 243 -10.37 14.76 -13.05
CA ASP A 243 -8.97 14.44 -13.30
C ASP A 243 -8.71 12.94 -13.21
N LEU A 244 -9.40 12.23 -12.31
CA LEU A 244 -9.36 10.77 -12.22
C LEU A 244 -9.74 10.11 -13.55
N VAL A 245 -10.83 10.53 -14.19
CA VAL A 245 -11.27 10.02 -15.50
C VAL A 245 -10.18 10.18 -16.56
N LYS A 246 -9.51 11.34 -16.62
CA LYS A 246 -8.40 11.57 -17.55
C LYS A 246 -7.21 10.66 -17.28
N LEU A 247 -6.83 10.54 -15.99
CA LEU A 247 -5.69 9.70 -15.59
C LEU A 247 -5.97 8.23 -15.86
N VAL A 248 -7.20 7.76 -15.61
CA VAL A 248 -7.63 6.40 -15.93
C VAL A 248 -7.54 6.16 -17.44
N SER A 249 -8.05 7.08 -18.29
CA SER A 249 -7.96 6.95 -19.75
C SER A 249 -6.51 6.78 -20.22
N ILE A 250 -5.57 7.57 -19.67
CA ILE A 250 -4.14 7.41 -19.99
C ILE A 250 -3.63 6.04 -19.54
N CYS A 251 -3.97 5.60 -18.31
CA CYS A 251 -3.58 4.29 -17.81
C CYS A 251 -4.08 3.14 -18.70
N GLU A 252 -5.31 3.25 -19.22
CA GLU A 252 -5.90 2.26 -20.14
C GLU A 252 -5.11 2.18 -21.48
N ASP A 253 -4.69 3.32 -22.04
CA ASP A 253 -3.89 3.38 -23.28
C ASP A 253 -2.53 2.66 -23.13
N TYR A 254 -1.97 2.68 -21.93
CA TYR A 254 -0.71 1.98 -21.62
C TYR A 254 -0.88 0.56 -21.09
N GLY A 255 -2.11 0.09 -20.90
CA GLY A 255 -2.40 -1.28 -20.50
C GLY A 255 -2.17 -1.58 -19.01
N ILE A 256 -2.44 -0.61 -18.13
CA ILE A 256 -2.43 -0.81 -16.67
C ILE A 256 -3.49 -1.86 -16.29
N ASP A 257 -3.15 -2.77 -15.37
CA ASP A 257 -3.95 -3.95 -15.04
C ASP A 257 -4.94 -3.72 -13.89
N GLY A 258 -4.82 -2.60 -13.16
CA GLY A 258 -5.73 -2.28 -12.05
C GLY A 258 -5.38 -0.99 -11.34
N TYR A 259 -6.15 -0.65 -10.31
CA TYR A 259 -6.06 0.65 -9.66
C TYR A 259 -6.10 0.56 -8.14
N VAL A 260 -5.40 1.48 -7.46
CA VAL A 260 -5.38 1.56 -6.00
C VAL A 260 -5.99 2.91 -5.55
N ALA A 261 -7.12 2.84 -4.87
CA ALA A 261 -7.82 3.97 -4.28
C ALA A 261 -7.80 3.84 -2.75
N THR A 262 -6.94 4.59 -2.02
CA THR A 262 -6.19 5.79 -2.36
C THR A 262 -4.85 5.91 -1.61
N ASN A 263 -4.08 6.96 -1.95
CA ASN A 263 -3.02 7.46 -1.08
C ASN A 263 -3.61 8.41 0.00
N THR A 264 -2.76 9.10 0.75
CA THR A 264 -3.11 10.05 1.82
C THR A 264 -3.56 11.40 1.27
N SER A 265 -4.22 12.23 2.13
CA SER A 265 -4.73 13.56 1.80
C SER A 265 -3.85 14.67 2.33
N ASN A 266 -3.78 15.78 1.60
CA ASN A 266 -3.23 17.04 2.09
C ASN A 266 -4.26 17.90 2.84
N SER A 267 -5.55 17.60 2.74
CA SER A 267 -6.62 18.32 3.43
C SER A 267 -6.58 18.12 4.95
N ARG A 268 -7.03 19.14 5.68
CA ARG A 268 -7.21 19.11 7.13
C ARG A 268 -8.66 19.38 7.51
N GLU A 269 -9.56 19.42 6.54
CA GLU A 269 -10.98 19.70 6.75
C GLU A 269 -11.65 18.61 7.57
N GLY A 270 -12.59 19.03 8.41
CA GLY A 270 -13.41 18.12 9.21
C GLY A 270 -12.72 17.45 10.40
N LEU A 271 -11.46 17.80 10.69
CA LEU A 271 -10.71 17.23 11.83
C LEU A 271 -11.21 17.83 13.16
N LEU A 272 -11.27 16.98 14.19
CA LEU A 272 -11.64 17.34 15.55
C LEU A 272 -10.51 17.99 16.36
N HIS A 273 -9.26 17.88 15.88
CA HIS A 273 -8.10 18.55 16.47
C HIS A 273 -8.16 20.06 16.19
N SER A 274 -7.67 20.88 17.13
CA SER A 274 -7.67 22.34 16.97
C SER A 274 -6.72 22.79 15.84
N GLN A 275 -7.03 23.91 15.20
CA GLN A 275 -6.20 24.51 14.17
C GLN A 275 -4.77 24.78 14.68
N GLN A 276 -4.62 25.16 15.95
CA GLN A 276 -3.31 25.36 16.56
C GLN A 276 -2.48 24.06 16.58
N GLN A 277 -3.10 22.92 16.94
CA GLN A 277 -2.43 21.61 16.94
C GLN A 277 -2.07 21.18 15.51
N LEU A 278 -3.00 21.35 14.56
CA LEU A 278 -2.77 20.99 13.16
C LEU A 278 -1.68 21.86 12.53
N SER A 279 -1.65 23.15 12.82
CA SER A 279 -0.61 24.07 12.35
C SER A 279 0.77 23.73 12.93
N ALA A 280 0.85 23.31 14.20
CA ALA A 280 2.08 22.84 14.82
C ALA A 280 2.62 21.55 14.17
N ILE A 281 1.72 20.65 13.74
CA ILE A 281 2.10 19.47 12.97
C ILE A 281 2.57 19.87 11.57
N GLY A 282 1.87 20.78 10.90
CA GLY A 282 2.20 21.29 9.58
C GLY A 282 1.89 20.31 8.43
N ARG A 283 2.72 20.35 7.36
CA ARG A 283 2.52 19.52 6.16
C ARG A 283 2.67 18.02 6.43
N GLY A 284 2.06 17.21 5.56
CA GLY A 284 2.11 15.73 5.59
C GLY A 284 0.82 15.11 5.10
N GLY A 285 0.86 13.85 4.72
CA GLY A 285 -0.31 13.09 4.27
C GLY A 285 -1.18 12.63 5.45
N LEU A 286 -2.48 12.97 5.41
CA LEU A 286 -3.50 12.53 6.35
C LEU A 286 -4.04 11.15 5.93
N SER A 287 -4.09 10.22 6.86
CA SER A 287 -4.64 8.87 6.70
C SER A 287 -5.57 8.48 7.85
N GLY A 288 -6.26 7.37 7.71
CA GLY A 288 -7.19 6.85 8.72
C GLY A 288 -8.63 7.30 8.49
N ARG A 289 -9.45 7.31 9.55
CA ARG A 289 -10.90 7.55 9.47
C ARG A 289 -11.26 8.88 8.80
N ALA A 290 -10.44 9.90 8.96
CA ALA A 290 -10.68 11.22 8.37
C ALA A 290 -10.80 11.20 6.83
N ILE A 291 -10.16 10.26 6.15
CA ILE A 291 -10.25 10.15 4.69
C ILE A 291 -11.22 9.05 4.22
N ALA A 292 -11.91 8.36 5.13
CA ALA A 292 -12.73 7.20 4.81
C ALA A 292 -13.80 7.49 3.75
N LYS A 293 -14.56 8.58 3.92
CA LYS A 293 -15.64 8.98 3.01
C LYS A 293 -15.10 9.27 1.60
N ARG A 294 -14.02 10.05 1.51
CA ARG A 294 -13.44 10.46 0.24
C ARG A 294 -12.83 9.29 -0.53
N SER A 295 -12.15 8.40 0.21
CA SER A 295 -11.57 7.21 -0.38
C SER A 295 -12.65 6.20 -0.85
N LEU A 296 -13.78 6.08 -0.12
CA LEU A 296 -14.93 5.29 -0.56
C LEU A 296 -15.56 5.87 -1.83
N GLU A 297 -15.73 7.19 -1.88
CA GLU A 297 -16.25 7.90 -3.04
C GLU A 297 -15.38 7.66 -4.29
N MET A 298 -14.04 7.75 -4.15
CA MET A 298 -13.13 7.44 -5.25
C MET A 298 -13.20 5.96 -5.69
N THR A 299 -13.40 5.03 -4.75
CA THR A 299 -13.63 3.63 -5.10
C THR A 299 -14.87 3.46 -5.98
N ARG A 300 -15.96 4.18 -5.67
CA ARG A 300 -17.19 4.18 -6.50
C ARG A 300 -16.93 4.77 -7.89
N TRP A 301 -16.25 5.91 -7.97
CA TRP A 301 -15.91 6.54 -9.26
C TRP A 301 -15.08 5.61 -10.15
N LEU A 302 -14.08 4.94 -9.58
CA LEU A 302 -13.30 3.95 -10.33
C LEU A 302 -14.17 2.76 -10.78
N SER A 303 -15.06 2.27 -9.92
CA SER A 303 -15.96 1.18 -10.27
C SER A 303 -16.91 1.55 -11.40
N GLU A 304 -17.44 2.77 -11.40
CA GLU A 304 -18.30 3.32 -12.45
C GLU A 304 -17.52 3.51 -13.77
N GLU A 305 -16.34 4.12 -13.71
CA GLU A 305 -15.51 4.41 -14.88
C GLU A 305 -15.00 3.13 -15.55
N LEU A 306 -14.62 2.13 -14.77
CA LEU A 306 -14.08 0.87 -15.27
C LEU A 306 -15.17 -0.15 -15.66
N ALA A 307 -16.43 0.09 -15.31
CA ALA A 307 -17.56 -0.82 -15.56
C ALA A 307 -17.28 -2.28 -15.16
N GLY A 308 -16.48 -2.49 -14.09
CA GLY A 308 -16.07 -3.81 -13.61
C GLY A 308 -14.97 -4.49 -14.42
N GLY A 309 -14.38 -3.81 -15.41
CA GLY A 309 -13.40 -4.40 -16.33
C GLY A 309 -12.02 -4.66 -15.72
N LYS A 310 -11.64 -3.91 -14.68
CA LYS A 310 -10.31 -4.05 -14.03
C LYS A 310 -10.41 -4.04 -12.51
N PRO A 311 -9.51 -4.78 -11.83
CA PRO A 311 -9.49 -4.85 -10.38
C PRO A 311 -9.18 -3.52 -9.70
N ILE A 312 -9.89 -3.26 -8.60
CA ILE A 312 -9.71 -2.10 -7.73
C ILE A 312 -9.28 -2.59 -6.36
N ILE A 313 -8.16 -2.06 -5.87
CA ILE A 313 -7.70 -2.21 -4.48
C ILE A 313 -8.13 -0.97 -3.71
N SER A 314 -9.05 -1.10 -2.75
CA SER A 314 -9.50 0.05 -1.95
C SER A 314 -8.71 0.15 -0.65
N VAL A 315 -8.18 1.35 -0.36
CA VAL A 315 -7.40 1.66 0.84
C VAL A 315 -7.69 3.07 1.34
N GLY A 316 -7.74 3.25 2.65
CA GLY A 316 -7.94 4.55 3.30
C GLY A 316 -9.20 4.58 4.17
N GLY A 317 -9.00 4.64 5.50
CA GLY A 317 -10.07 4.72 6.47
C GLY A 317 -10.83 3.43 6.78
N ILE A 318 -10.33 2.28 6.35
CA ILE A 318 -10.88 0.97 6.73
C ILE A 318 -10.39 0.66 8.15
N ASP A 319 -11.31 0.69 9.12
CA ASP A 319 -11.04 0.46 10.54
C ASP A 319 -12.09 -0.42 11.24
N SER A 320 -12.99 -1.03 10.48
CA SER A 320 -14.06 -1.89 10.98
C SER A 320 -14.51 -2.88 9.92
N VAL A 321 -15.25 -3.90 10.31
CA VAL A 321 -15.94 -4.82 9.40
C VAL A 321 -16.89 -4.04 8.48
N HIS A 322 -17.66 -3.11 9.03
CA HIS A 322 -18.62 -2.31 8.27
C HIS A 322 -17.91 -1.52 7.15
N SER A 323 -16.86 -0.75 7.50
CA SER A 323 -16.13 0.04 6.49
C SER A 323 -15.42 -0.84 5.45
N ALA A 324 -15.04 -2.08 5.78
CA ALA A 324 -14.49 -3.03 4.84
C ALA A 324 -15.55 -3.54 3.85
N LEU A 325 -16.73 -3.93 4.34
CA LEU A 325 -17.83 -4.42 3.50
C LEU A 325 -18.36 -3.33 2.56
N GLU A 326 -18.52 -2.08 3.05
CA GLU A 326 -18.90 -0.95 2.21
C GLU A 326 -17.97 -0.75 1.00
N ARG A 327 -16.66 -1.05 1.15
CA ARG A 327 -15.71 -0.94 0.02
C ARG A 327 -15.92 -2.03 -1.02
N LEU A 328 -16.20 -3.27 -0.58
CA LEU A 328 -16.52 -4.36 -1.48
C LEU A 328 -17.83 -4.09 -2.23
N GLU A 329 -18.85 -3.59 -1.53
CA GLU A 329 -20.13 -3.17 -2.12
C GLU A 329 -19.96 -2.00 -3.11
N ALA A 330 -18.97 -1.13 -2.89
CA ALA A 330 -18.63 -0.04 -3.77
C ALA A 330 -17.84 -0.46 -5.02
N GLY A 331 -17.58 -1.77 -5.21
CA GLY A 331 -16.89 -2.33 -6.38
C GLY A 331 -15.41 -2.60 -6.17
N ALA A 332 -14.88 -2.51 -4.95
CA ALA A 332 -13.52 -2.96 -4.67
C ALA A 332 -13.42 -4.49 -4.77
N HIS A 333 -12.36 -4.99 -5.37
CA HIS A 333 -12.02 -6.42 -5.42
C HIS A 333 -11.12 -6.83 -4.26
N LEU A 334 -10.20 -5.94 -3.89
CA LEU A 334 -9.25 -6.12 -2.79
C LEU A 334 -9.28 -4.90 -1.86
N LEU A 335 -8.89 -5.13 -0.61
CA LEU A 335 -8.85 -4.13 0.45
C LEU A 335 -7.44 -4.05 1.03
N GLN A 336 -7.02 -2.86 1.44
CA GLN A 336 -5.78 -2.70 2.20
C GLN A 336 -6.02 -1.89 3.47
N ILE A 337 -5.37 -2.27 4.56
CA ILE A 337 -5.40 -1.53 5.82
C ILE A 337 -3.99 -1.13 6.28
N TYR A 338 -3.90 0.01 6.96
CA TYR A 338 -2.71 0.49 7.66
C TYR A 338 -3.12 1.18 8.97
N THR A 339 -3.68 2.41 8.90
CA THR A 339 -4.03 3.20 10.08
C THR A 339 -5.07 2.49 10.95
N GLY A 340 -6.03 1.76 10.33
CA GLY A 340 -6.99 0.92 11.06
C GLY A 340 -6.28 -0.11 11.94
N LEU A 341 -5.22 -0.75 11.47
CA LEU A 341 -4.42 -1.70 12.24
C LEU A 341 -3.78 -1.05 13.49
N ILE A 342 -3.35 0.21 13.39
CA ILE A 342 -2.76 0.95 14.51
C ILE A 342 -3.80 1.21 15.61
N TYR A 343 -5.03 1.56 15.24
CA TYR A 343 -6.08 1.93 16.19
C TYR A 343 -6.84 0.73 16.74
N GLU A 344 -7.13 -0.27 15.91
CA GLU A 344 -7.97 -1.42 16.23
C GLU A 344 -7.16 -2.67 16.63
N GLY A 345 -5.90 -2.74 16.17
CA GLY A 345 -4.99 -3.86 16.44
C GLY A 345 -5.13 -5.03 15.45
N PRO A 346 -4.32 -6.08 15.66
CA PRO A 346 -4.23 -7.21 14.73
C PRO A 346 -5.52 -8.03 14.62
N GLY A 347 -6.42 -7.97 15.62
CA GLY A 347 -7.73 -8.63 15.57
C GLY A 347 -8.63 -8.14 14.43
N LEU A 348 -8.44 -6.89 13.97
CA LEU A 348 -9.20 -6.32 12.85
C LEU A 348 -9.11 -7.19 11.60
N VAL A 349 -7.93 -7.78 11.33
CA VAL A 349 -7.72 -8.67 10.17
C VAL A 349 -8.67 -9.86 10.23
N SER A 350 -8.65 -10.58 11.35
CA SER A 350 -9.49 -11.76 11.52
C SER A 350 -10.99 -11.43 11.56
N ASP A 351 -11.36 -10.26 12.09
CA ASP A 351 -12.76 -9.84 12.17
C ASP A 351 -13.35 -9.54 10.78
N ILE A 352 -12.59 -8.83 9.93
CA ILE A 352 -12.99 -8.54 8.55
C ILE A 352 -13.11 -9.83 7.73
N VAL A 353 -12.08 -10.68 7.76
CA VAL A 353 -12.07 -11.93 6.97
C VAL A 353 -13.17 -12.88 7.39
N LYS A 354 -13.43 -13.04 8.71
CA LYS A 354 -14.54 -13.84 9.21
C LYS A 354 -15.91 -13.31 8.80
N ALA A 355 -16.08 -12.00 8.78
CA ALA A 355 -17.33 -11.38 8.35
C ALA A 355 -17.58 -11.60 6.84
N ARG A 356 -16.55 -11.46 6.01
CA ARG A 356 -16.64 -11.76 4.57
C ARG A 356 -17.00 -13.21 4.28
N ASN A 357 -16.52 -14.16 5.10
CA ASN A 357 -16.83 -15.59 4.95
C ASN A 357 -18.27 -15.96 5.29
N ARG A 358 -19.02 -15.09 5.99
CA ARG A 358 -20.42 -15.32 6.41
C ARG A 358 -21.43 -14.79 5.40
N ASN A 359 -21.00 -13.83 4.59
CA ASN A 359 -21.77 -13.22 3.51
C ASN A 359 -21.43 -13.90 2.17
#